data_60150545e6c81eb62ad0617d2b8c5b6d
#
_entry.id   60150545e6c81eb62ad0617d2b8c5b6d
#
_cell.length_a   1.000
_cell.length_b   1.000
_cell.length_c   1.000
_cell.angle_alpha   90.00
_cell.angle_beta   90.00
_cell.angle_gamma   90.00
#
_symmetry.space_group_name_H-M   'P 1'
#
loop_
_entity.id
_entity.type
_entity.pdbx_description
1 polymer ?
#
loop_
_entity_poly.entity_id
_entity_poly.type
_entity_poly.pdbx_seq_one_letter_code
_entity_poly.pdbx_strand_id
1 'polypeptide(L)'
;RYHPRILYFDWWIQHSAVKPYLQRFAAYYFNVMEGRGGCVINYKHDAFPFGIGVPDIERGQFAEAKPFLWQSDTSVMRGSWCYSVQPDKAVYKAPQEIVQDLLDVVSKNGRLLLNFGPKPDGTLADKDVEILHKLADWMRVNDECIHGTGLWRINQEGPTTVSYTHLRAHETPE
;
A
#
# COMPACT_ATOMS: atom_id res chain seq x y z
N ARG A 1 6.27 -11.62 21.71
CA ARG A 1 5.05 -12.43 21.87
C ARG A 1 4.30 -12.59 20.54
N TYR A 2 4.12 -11.49 19.76
CA TYR A 2 3.28 -11.51 18.55
C TYR A 2 4.07 -11.74 17.26
N HIS A 3 5.34 -11.36 17.20
CA HIS A 3 6.23 -11.50 16.06
C HIS A 3 5.56 -11.05 14.74
N PRO A 4 5.11 -9.79 14.63
CA PRO A 4 4.45 -9.31 13.41
C PRO A 4 5.42 -9.38 12.23
N ARG A 5 4.93 -9.81 11.07
CA ARG A 5 5.74 -9.91 9.85
C ARG A 5 5.85 -8.58 9.11
N ILE A 6 4.94 -7.66 9.38
CA ILE A 6 4.95 -6.31 8.83
C ILE A 6 4.93 -5.34 10.00
N LEU A 7 5.86 -4.39 9.98
CA LEU A 7 5.85 -3.23 10.85
C LEU A 7 5.78 -1.98 9.99
N TYR A 8 4.84 -1.10 10.30
CA TYR A 8 4.68 0.17 9.63
C TYR A 8 5.02 1.30 10.60
N PHE A 9 5.94 2.17 10.17
CA PHE A 9 6.29 3.38 10.89
C PHE A 9 5.81 4.59 10.11
N ASP A 10 4.90 5.30 10.71
CA ASP A 10 4.45 6.60 10.25
C ASP A 10 5.55 7.66 10.45
N TRP A 11 5.33 8.88 10.01
CA TRP A 11 6.27 9.99 10.12
C TRP A 11 6.63 10.28 11.59
N TRP A 12 7.54 11.24 11.85
CA TRP A 12 8.21 11.56 13.10
C TRP A 12 9.44 10.74 13.44
N ILE A 13 9.54 9.47 13.09
CA ILE A 13 10.70 8.65 13.44
C ILE A 13 11.97 9.02 12.66
N GLN A 14 11.85 9.79 11.57
CA GLN A 14 12.99 10.32 10.81
C GLN A 14 13.78 11.38 11.56
N HIS A 15 13.28 11.87 12.71
CA HIS A 15 13.98 12.87 13.50
C HIS A 15 15.38 12.37 13.92
N SER A 16 16.40 13.24 13.83
CA SER A 16 17.80 12.88 14.08
C SER A 16 18.04 12.20 15.43
N ALA A 17 17.33 12.62 16.46
CA ALA A 17 17.40 12.01 17.79
C ALA A 17 16.94 10.55 17.83
N VAL A 18 16.10 10.12 16.89
CA VAL A 18 15.53 8.75 16.84
C VAL A 18 16.36 7.84 15.95
N LYS A 19 17.03 8.36 14.93
CA LYS A 19 17.80 7.57 13.95
C LYS A 19 18.75 6.51 14.55
N PRO A 20 19.54 6.77 15.62
CA PRO A 20 20.41 5.74 16.21
C PRO A 20 19.64 4.54 16.78
N TYR A 21 18.43 4.78 17.25
CA TYR A 21 17.58 3.71 17.81
C TYR A 21 16.94 2.87 16.70
N LEU A 22 16.62 3.49 15.55
CA LEU A 22 16.05 2.78 14.40
C LEU A 22 16.99 1.71 13.85
N GLN A 23 18.28 1.98 13.78
CA GLN A 23 19.27 0.98 13.35
C GLN A 23 19.31 -0.23 14.30
N ARG A 24 19.35 0.01 15.61
CA ARG A 24 19.33 -1.05 16.62
C ARG A 24 18.03 -1.83 16.58
N PHE A 25 16.91 -1.13 16.40
CA PHE A 25 15.61 -1.76 16.29
C PHE A 25 15.52 -2.64 15.04
N ALA A 26 15.95 -2.15 13.88
CA ALA A 26 15.94 -2.92 12.64
C ALA A 26 16.78 -4.19 12.76
N ALA A 27 18.00 -4.07 13.30
CA ALA A 27 18.88 -5.23 13.55
C ALA A 27 18.21 -6.25 14.48
N TYR A 28 17.65 -5.80 15.58
CA TYR A 28 16.91 -6.67 16.51
C TYR A 28 15.73 -7.36 15.82
N TYR A 29 14.90 -6.60 15.09
CA TYR A 29 13.69 -7.11 14.46
C TYR A 29 14.03 -8.16 13.40
N PHE A 30 14.96 -7.88 12.50
CA PHE A 30 15.35 -8.81 11.45
C PHE A 30 15.97 -10.09 12.04
N ASN A 31 16.83 -9.99 13.06
CA ASN A 31 17.41 -11.16 13.73
C ASN A 31 16.33 -12.01 14.42
N VAL A 32 15.36 -11.38 15.10
CA VAL A 32 14.27 -12.12 15.75
C VAL A 32 13.37 -12.82 14.74
N MET A 33 13.24 -12.24 13.55
CA MET A 33 12.39 -12.77 12.47
C MET A 33 13.11 -13.73 11.53
N GLU A 34 14.42 -13.91 11.69
CA GLU A 34 15.18 -14.89 10.92
C GLU A 34 14.60 -16.30 11.10
N GLY A 35 14.43 -17.02 9.98
CA GLY A 35 13.83 -18.35 9.99
C GLY A 35 12.30 -18.40 10.23
N ARG A 36 11.63 -17.24 10.40
CA ARG A 36 10.18 -17.17 10.65
C ARG A 36 9.34 -16.82 9.43
N GLY A 37 9.87 -16.99 8.22
CA GLY A 37 9.15 -16.76 6.97
C GLY A 37 9.22 -15.31 6.46
N GLY A 38 10.21 -14.54 6.89
CA GLY A 38 10.47 -13.18 6.44
C GLY A 38 9.65 -12.11 7.17
N CYS A 39 10.15 -10.89 7.07
CA CYS A 39 9.50 -9.71 7.63
C CYS A 39 9.87 -8.45 6.85
N VAL A 40 9.10 -7.38 7.03
CA VAL A 40 9.32 -6.11 6.35
C VAL A 40 9.05 -4.94 7.31
N ILE A 41 9.80 -3.87 7.11
CA ILE A 41 9.54 -2.56 7.72
C ILE A 41 9.07 -1.63 6.62
N ASN A 42 7.88 -1.05 6.78
CA ASN A 42 7.40 0.04 5.95
C ASN A 42 7.63 1.36 6.69
N TYR A 43 8.06 2.39 5.98
CA TYR A 43 8.44 3.65 6.62
C TYR A 43 8.23 4.84 5.70
N LYS A 44 8.00 6.00 6.30
CA LYS A 44 7.90 7.29 5.59
C LYS A 44 9.22 8.05 5.59
N HIS A 45 9.36 8.90 4.59
CA HIS A 45 10.50 9.82 4.42
C HIS A 45 11.84 9.10 4.40
N ASP A 46 12.85 9.70 5.06
CA ASP A 46 14.22 9.21 5.18
C ASP A 46 14.51 8.53 6.53
N ALA A 47 13.47 7.91 7.13
CA ALA A 47 13.61 7.28 8.45
C ALA A 47 14.65 6.15 8.46
N PHE A 48 14.70 5.37 7.39
CA PHE A 48 15.72 4.34 7.19
C PHE A 48 16.51 4.58 5.90
N PRO A 49 17.76 4.11 5.82
CA PRO A 49 18.50 4.05 4.56
C PRO A 49 17.75 3.21 3.52
N PHE A 50 17.92 3.58 2.26
CA PHE A 50 17.33 2.82 1.15
C PHE A 50 17.76 1.35 1.18
N GLY A 51 16.82 0.44 0.94
CA GLY A 51 17.06 -1.00 0.95
C GLY A 51 16.83 -1.70 2.31
N ILE A 52 16.66 -0.96 3.40
CA ILE A 52 16.33 -1.54 4.72
C ILE A 52 14.87 -1.99 4.80
N GLY A 53 13.98 -1.31 4.10
CA GLY A 53 12.55 -1.61 4.12
C GLY A 53 11.85 -1.06 2.89
N VAL A 54 10.53 -0.97 2.97
CA VAL A 54 9.65 -0.49 1.91
C VAL A 54 9.28 0.97 2.19
N PRO A 55 9.71 1.93 1.34
CA PRO A 55 9.30 3.32 1.50
C PRO A 55 7.82 3.48 1.21
N ASP A 56 7.16 4.32 2.00
CA ASP A 56 5.76 4.66 1.89
C ASP A 56 5.56 6.11 1.46
N ILE A 57 4.62 6.33 0.52
CA ILE A 57 4.26 7.65 0.00
C ILE A 57 2.80 7.93 0.35
N GLU A 58 2.59 8.88 1.24
CA GLU A 58 1.26 9.26 1.69
C GLU A 58 0.43 9.88 0.55
N ARG A 59 -0.71 9.27 0.22
CA ARG A 59 -1.68 9.73 -0.79
C ARG A 59 -1.03 10.10 -2.13
N GLY A 60 0.11 9.50 -2.42
CA GLY A 60 0.90 9.79 -3.60
C GLY A 60 1.31 8.55 -4.35
N GLN A 61 1.87 8.76 -5.52
CA GLN A 61 2.31 7.71 -6.42
C GLN A 61 3.57 8.18 -7.16
N PHE A 62 4.43 7.23 -7.53
CA PHE A 62 5.49 7.52 -8.49
C PHE A 62 4.91 7.71 -9.90
N ALA A 63 5.51 8.60 -10.69
CA ALA A 63 5.16 8.77 -12.10
C ALA A 63 5.52 7.54 -12.93
N GLU A 64 6.58 6.81 -12.55
CA GLU A 64 7.13 5.69 -13.29
C GLU A 64 7.30 4.46 -12.41
N ALA A 65 7.37 3.28 -13.03
CA ALA A 65 7.70 2.02 -12.37
C ALA A 65 9.05 2.09 -11.66
N LYS A 66 9.14 1.46 -10.48
CA LYS A 66 10.36 1.44 -9.68
C LYS A 66 10.95 0.02 -9.63
N PRO A 67 12.29 -0.10 -9.69
CA PRO A 67 12.95 -1.41 -9.58
C PRO A 67 12.94 -1.97 -8.15
N PHE A 68 12.31 -1.28 -7.21
CA PHE A 68 12.16 -1.66 -5.81
C PHE A 68 10.71 -1.60 -5.37
N LEU A 69 10.37 -2.37 -4.35
CA LEU A 69 9.02 -2.31 -3.74
C LEU A 69 8.83 -1.00 -2.99
N TRP A 70 7.65 -0.45 -3.11
CA TRP A 70 7.19 0.73 -2.39
C TRP A 70 5.72 0.60 -2.01
N GLN A 71 5.25 1.42 -1.12
CA GLN A 71 3.86 1.47 -0.68
C GLN A 71 3.28 2.86 -0.95
N SER A 72 1.99 2.90 -1.26
CA SER A 72 1.17 4.09 -1.13
C SER A 72 0.12 3.83 -0.07
N ASP A 73 0.05 4.66 0.94
CA ASP A 73 -1.06 4.64 1.87
C ASP A 73 -2.11 5.70 1.50
N THR A 74 -3.37 5.32 1.53
CA THR A 74 -4.49 6.22 1.25
C THR A 74 -5.73 5.81 2.04
N SER A 75 -6.72 6.70 2.09
CA SER A 75 -7.99 6.44 2.77
C SER A 75 -9.14 6.45 1.78
N VAL A 76 -10.18 5.68 2.05
CA VAL A 76 -11.46 5.75 1.32
C VAL A 76 -12.13 7.11 1.48
N MET A 77 -11.84 7.82 2.56
CA MET A 77 -12.35 9.16 2.82
C MET A 77 -11.33 10.21 2.38
N ARG A 78 -11.78 11.18 1.58
CA ARG A 78 -10.96 12.31 1.17
C ARG A 78 -10.68 13.22 2.37
N GLY A 79 -9.42 13.64 2.52
CA GLY A 79 -8.99 14.58 3.55
C GLY A 79 -9.03 14.06 4.99
N SER A 80 -9.39 12.81 5.24
CA SER A 80 -9.39 12.21 6.57
C SER A 80 -8.87 10.77 6.57
N TRP A 81 -8.28 10.37 7.70
CA TRP A 81 -7.89 9.01 8.03
C TRP A 81 -8.84 8.35 9.01
N CYS A 82 -9.64 9.16 9.71
CA CYS A 82 -10.48 8.73 10.79
C CYS A 82 -11.95 8.75 10.39
N TYR A 83 -12.77 8.00 11.14
CA TYR A 83 -14.22 8.09 11.05
C TYR A 83 -14.70 9.54 11.23
N SER A 84 -15.65 9.96 10.40
CA SER A 84 -16.28 11.27 10.53
C SER A 84 -17.55 11.19 11.38
N VAL A 85 -17.58 11.96 12.47
CA VAL A 85 -18.80 12.14 13.29
C VAL A 85 -19.87 12.98 12.59
N GLN A 86 -19.55 13.55 11.41
CA GLN A 86 -20.45 14.31 10.56
C GLN A 86 -20.57 13.62 9.19
N PRO A 87 -21.38 12.56 9.08
CA PRO A 87 -21.46 11.75 7.86
C PRO A 87 -21.81 12.56 6.61
N ASP A 88 -22.67 13.57 6.77
CA ASP A 88 -23.12 14.44 5.67
C ASP A 88 -21.99 15.30 5.09
N LYS A 89 -20.90 15.48 5.82
CA LYS A 89 -19.70 16.21 5.37
C LYS A 89 -18.57 15.30 4.94
N ALA A 90 -18.71 14.00 5.12
CA ALA A 90 -17.71 13.04 4.73
C ALA A 90 -17.72 12.85 3.20
N VAL A 91 -16.59 13.15 2.57
CA VAL A 91 -16.41 13.00 1.12
C VAL A 91 -15.63 11.71 0.88
N TYR A 92 -16.27 10.74 0.25
CA TYR A 92 -15.66 9.46 -0.08
C TYR A 92 -15.13 9.42 -1.50
N LYS A 93 -14.08 8.63 -1.72
CA LYS A 93 -13.66 8.21 -3.06
C LYS A 93 -14.71 7.28 -3.66
N ALA A 94 -14.92 7.37 -4.97
CA ALA A 94 -15.70 6.35 -5.66
C ALA A 94 -14.92 5.02 -5.68
N PRO A 95 -15.58 3.85 -5.62
CA PRO A 95 -14.90 2.55 -5.71
C PRO A 95 -14.02 2.42 -6.96
N GLN A 96 -14.45 2.97 -8.09
CA GLN A 96 -13.69 3.00 -9.34
C GLN A 96 -12.36 3.77 -9.21
N GLU A 97 -12.34 4.88 -8.48
CA GLU A 97 -11.10 5.62 -8.20
C GLU A 97 -10.11 4.78 -7.39
N ILE A 98 -10.61 4.06 -6.38
CA ILE A 98 -9.77 3.19 -5.54
C ILE A 98 -9.18 2.05 -6.36
N VAL A 99 -9.97 1.47 -7.27
CA VAL A 99 -9.48 0.46 -8.22
C VAL A 99 -8.42 1.05 -9.16
N GLN A 100 -8.63 2.26 -9.67
CA GLN A 100 -7.64 2.95 -10.50
C GLN A 100 -6.34 3.22 -9.73
N ASP A 101 -6.43 3.71 -8.49
CA ASP A 101 -5.28 3.89 -7.62
C ASP A 101 -4.53 2.56 -7.41
N LEU A 102 -5.26 1.47 -7.15
CA LEU A 102 -4.68 0.15 -6.96
C LEU A 102 -3.94 -0.34 -8.20
N LEU A 103 -4.57 -0.27 -9.37
CA LEU A 103 -3.97 -0.69 -10.64
C LEU A 103 -2.72 0.14 -10.96
N ASP A 104 -2.79 1.45 -10.79
CA ASP A 104 -1.67 2.34 -11.05
C ASP A 104 -0.48 2.05 -10.11
N VAL A 105 -0.74 1.89 -8.82
CA VAL A 105 0.29 1.57 -7.83
C VAL A 105 0.95 0.21 -8.13
N VAL A 106 0.14 -0.82 -8.41
CA VAL A 106 0.65 -2.18 -8.66
C VAL A 106 1.45 -2.24 -9.96
N SER A 107 1.00 -1.56 -11.03
CA SER A 107 1.73 -1.50 -12.31
C SER A 107 3.12 -0.87 -12.19
N LYS A 108 3.36 -0.09 -11.15
CA LYS A 108 4.63 0.59 -10.86
C LYS A 108 5.46 -0.10 -9.77
N ASN A 109 5.18 -1.37 -9.47
CA ASN A 109 5.80 -2.16 -8.40
C ASN A 109 5.47 -1.71 -6.98
N GLY A 110 4.35 -1.02 -6.83
CA GLY A 110 3.86 -0.56 -5.53
C GLY A 110 2.91 -1.54 -4.85
N ARG A 111 2.57 -1.21 -3.61
CA ARG A 111 1.52 -1.85 -2.81
C ARG A 111 0.61 -0.77 -2.26
N LEU A 112 -0.70 -1.01 -2.29
CA LEU A 112 -1.68 -0.06 -1.76
C LEU A 112 -2.07 -0.46 -0.34
N LEU A 113 -1.90 0.45 0.61
CA LEU A 113 -2.46 0.38 1.95
C LEU A 113 -3.73 1.24 1.98
N LEU A 114 -4.89 0.61 1.98
CA LEU A 114 -6.18 1.30 1.98
C LEU A 114 -6.77 1.36 3.39
N ASN A 115 -6.92 2.56 3.90
CA ASN A 115 -7.43 2.81 5.24
C ASN A 115 -8.95 3.02 5.25
N PHE A 116 -9.60 2.39 6.23
CA PHE A 116 -10.99 2.61 6.63
C PHE A 116 -11.01 3.09 8.08
N GLY A 117 -11.70 4.19 8.36
CA GLY A 117 -11.78 4.75 9.71
C GLY A 117 -12.88 4.09 10.53
N PRO A 118 -12.57 3.20 11.51
CA PRO A 118 -13.59 2.56 12.31
C PRO A 118 -14.32 3.55 13.23
N LYS A 119 -15.58 3.26 13.54
CA LYS A 119 -16.34 3.93 14.59
C LYS A 119 -15.74 3.63 15.97
N PRO A 120 -16.09 4.39 17.02
CA PRO A 120 -15.59 4.15 18.38
C PRO A 120 -15.91 2.75 18.93
N ASP A 121 -16.96 2.10 18.46
CA ASP A 121 -17.35 0.73 18.82
C ASP A 121 -16.60 -0.36 18.03
N GLY A 122 -15.70 0.04 17.13
CA GLY A 122 -14.92 -0.86 16.26
C GLY A 122 -15.62 -1.30 14.99
N THR A 123 -16.88 -0.91 14.76
CA THR A 123 -17.59 -1.18 13.50
C THR A 123 -17.22 -0.16 12.41
N LEU A 124 -17.55 -0.46 11.17
CA LEU A 124 -17.39 0.47 10.05
C LEU A 124 -18.68 1.25 9.79
N ALA A 125 -18.58 2.40 9.16
CA ALA A 125 -19.74 3.12 8.67
C ALA A 125 -20.34 2.38 7.45
N ASP A 126 -21.65 2.53 7.23
CA ASP A 126 -22.36 1.84 6.16
C ASP A 126 -21.76 2.14 4.78
N LYS A 127 -21.26 3.38 4.59
CA LYS A 127 -20.60 3.78 3.36
C LYS A 127 -19.25 3.09 3.15
N ASP A 128 -18.50 2.87 4.23
CA ASP A 128 -17.25 2.10 4.17
C ASP A 128 -17.54 0.64 3.80
N VAL A 129 -18.59 0.06 4.38
CA VAL A 129 -19.03 -1.32 4.09
C VAL A 129 -19.48 -1.43 2.62
N GLU A 130 -20.25 -0.47 2.11
CA GLU A 130 -20.66 -0.42 0.69
C GLU A 130 -19.43 -0.42 -0.24
N ILE A 131 -18.44 0.43 0.06
CA ILE A 131 -17.20 0.52 -0.73
C ILE A 131 -16.45 -0.81 -0.69
N LEU A 132 -16.29 -1.41 0.51
CA LEU A 132 -15.64 -2.71 0.67
C LEU A 132 -16.29 -3.80 -0.17
N HIS A 133 -17.62 -3.88 -0.16
CA HIS A 133 -18.34 -4.87 -0.98
C HIS A 133 -18.08 -4.67 -2.47
N LYS A 134 -18.11 -3.44 -2.97
CA LYS A 134 -17.84 -3.15 -4.38
C LYS A 134 -16.40 -3.50 -4.77
N LEU A 135 -15.43 -3.23 -3.89
CA LEU A 135 -14.04 -3.64 -4.12
C LEU A 135 -13.90 -5.16 -4.10
N ALA A 136 -14.56 -5.85 -3.16
CA ALA A 136 -14.54 -7.30 -3.08
C ALA A 136 -15.17 -7.96 -4.33
N ASP A 137 -16.26 -7.40 -4.85
CA ASP A 137 -16.90 -7.88 -6.07
C ASP A 137 -15.99 -7.70 -7.28
N TRP A 138 -15.31 -6.56 -7.38
CA TRP A 138 -14.33 -6.33 -8.43
C TRP A 138 -13.14 -7.29 -8.31
N MET A 139 -12.58 -7.45 -7.12
CA MET A 139 -11.45 -8.36 -6.87
C MET A 139 -11.80 -9.82 -7.18
N ARG A 140 -13.02 -10.26 -6.88
CA ARG A 140 -13.45 -11.64 -7.18
C ARG A 140 -13.34 -12.01 -8.66
N VAL A 141 -13.48 -11.00 -9.54
CA VAL A 141 -13.41 -11.19 -11.00
C VAL A 141 -12.00 -10.94 -11.53
N ASN A 142 -11.26 -10.01 -10.89
CA ASN A 142 -10.04 -9.44 -11.45
C ASN A 142 -8.78 -9.72 -10.59
N ASP A 143 -8.84 -10.67 -9.67
CA ASP A 143 -7.76 -10.98 -8.72
C ASP A 143 -6.42 -11.23 -9.41
N GLU A 144 -6.43 -11.92 -10.55
CA GLU A 144 -5.23 -12.22 -11.33
C GLU A 144 -4.48 -10.96 -11.79
N CYS A 145 -5.22 -9.85 -12.06
CA CYS A 145 -4.60 -8.59 -12.46
C CYS A 145 -3.74 -7.97 -11.36
N ILE A 146 -3.96 -8.36 -10.10
CA ILE A 146 -3.25 -7.83 -8.94
C ILE A 146 -2.22 -8.83 -8.41
N HIS A 147 -2.63 -10.07 -8.16
CA HIS A 147 -1.80 -11.06 -7.46
C HIS A 147 -0.97 -11.96 -8.39
N GLY A 148 -1.41 -12.14 -9.63
CA GLY A 148 -0.72 -12.98 -10.62
C GLY A 148 0.26 -12.24 -11.53
N THR A 149 0.48 -10.94 -11.29
CA THR A 149 1.22 -10.07 -12.20
C THR A 149 2.60 -9.67 -11.67
N GLY A 150 3.46 -9.24 -12.57
CA GLY A 150 4.75 -8.61 -12.28
C GLY A 150 4.91 -7.33 -13.09
N LEU A 151 6.06 -6.68 -12.89
CA LEU A 151 6.41 -5.50 -13.70
C LEU A 151 6.47 -5.83 -15.18
N TRP A 152 5.83 -4.99 -15.97
CA TRP A 152 5.98 -4.98 -17.41
C TRP A 152 7.00 -3.90 -17.82
N ARG A 153 7.58 -4.05 -18.99
CA ARG A 153 8.60 -3.11 -19.54
C ARG A 153 8.06 -1.69 -19.76
N ILE A 154 6.74 -1.55 -19.93
CA ILE A 154 6.04 -0.28 -20.12
C ILE A 154 4.91 -0.21 -19.11
N ASN A 155 4.90 0.81 -18.27
CA ASN A 155 3.85 1.01 -17.26
C ASN A 155 2.71 1.90 -17.74
N GLN A 156 2.80 2.45 -18.94
CA GLN A 156 1.78 3.33 -19.54
C GLN A 156 1.88 3.33 -21.06
N GLU A 157 0.76 3.25 -21.74
CA GLU A 157 0.66 3.40 -23.19
C GLU A 157 -0.42 4.43 -23.55
N GLY A 158 -0.08 5.38 -24.45
CA GLY A 158 -1.00 6.42 -24.92
C GLY A 158 -1.16 7.62 -23.99
N PRO A 159 -2.07 8.57 -24.35
CA PRO A 159 -2.26 9.81 -23.61
C PRO A 159 -3.08 9.65 -22.32
N THR A 160 -3.77 8.53 -22.14
CA THR A 160 -4.49 8.18 -20.92
C THR A 160 -3.64 7.21 -20.11
N THR A 161 -3.60 7.43 -18.80
CA THR A 161 -2.98 6.47 -17.87
C THR A 161 -3.78 5.18 -17.92
N VAL A 162 -3.37 4.26 -18.77
CA VAL A 162 -3.92 2.91 -18.79
C VAL A 162 -2.92 2.03 -18.08
N SER A 163 -3.27 1.63 -16.87
CA SER A 163 -2.49 0.67 -16.11
C SER A 163 -2.69 -0.71 -16.71
N TYR A 164 -1.70 -1.20 -17.43
CA TYR A 164 -1.69 -2.58 -17.88
C TYR A 164 -0.95 -3.44 -16.86
N THR A 165 -1.70 -4.14 -16.05
CA THR A 165 -1.16 -5.31 -15.36
C THR A 165 -1.22 -6.48 -16.36
N HIS A 166 -0.11 -6.77 -17.01
CA HIS A 166 -0.04 -7.97 -17.82
C HIS A 166 0.12 -9.17 -16.89
N LEU A 167 -0.81 -10.11 -16.99
CA LEU A 167 -0.59 -11.48 -16.59
C LEU A 167 0.78 -11.91 -17.13
N ARG A 168 1.59 -12.60 -16.35
CA ARG A 168 2.81 -13.22 -16.86
C ARG A 168 2.41 -14.04 -18.09
N ALA A 169 2.69 -13.54 -19.27
CA ALA A 169 2.74 -14.40 -20.41
C ALA A 169 3.76 -15.48 -20.03
N HIS A 170 3.36 -16.74 -20.11
CA HIS A 170 4.29 -17.84 -20.01
C HIS A 170 5.31 -17.65 -21.13
N GLU A 171 6.43 -17.01 -20.80
CA GLU A 171 7.61 -17.17 -21.63
C GLU A 171 8.03 -18.61 -21.42
N THR A 172 7.66 -19.46 -22.36
CA THR A 172 8.28 -20.75 -22.52
C THR A 172 9.76 -20.47 -22.79
N PRO A 173 10.68 -20.99 -21.96
CA PRO A 173 12.09 -20.88 -22.29
C PRO A 173 12.32 -21.63 -23.59
N GLU A 174 12.86 -20.95 -24.61
CA GLU A 174 13.45 -21.59 -25.75
C GLU A 174 14.71 -22.35 -25.35
#